data_2e13dd163a781fea0f18fdd5f5848dfa
#
_entry.id   2e13dd163a781fea0f18fdd5f5848dfa
#
_cell.length_a   1.000
_cell.length_b   1.000
_cell.length_c   1.000
_cell.angle_alpha   90.00
_cell.angle_beta   90.00
_cell.angle_gamma   90.00
#
_symmetry.space_group_name_H-M   'P 1'
#
loop_
_entity.id
_entity.type
_entity.pdbx_description
1 polymer ?
#
loop_
_entity_poly.entity_id
_entity_poly.type
_entity_poly.pdbx_seq_one_letter_code
_entity_poly.pdbx_strand_id
1 'polypeptide(L)'
;MTARVRRAAVALALALAACAPNTAPAPSGPEKLAITDKTASELVAVMSAWQTAIAKKDLTGFQATIDLSRAAFRRCQSEAFEIASRQGFTKTDLKVGKVEPYLDTYARAYVGDDTSGYSRMYFRREGGKWIRSEPLDAELGGDRTKTVDGLQLSYYGIDDDVIDRYATSGNDARAFLLKQAEGHTSTGQAFGLRIFPTRGAAGPNVGCGVAGFHLTNTPNDPFIRLFSNALSFKPELATVTESTSSIIRHEGLHWLQDQFIPGITARMPFWLVEGWPDYAGQSRSLATKKNVICNTPTPTYKQLEDGVLQTPETPPELPGQYYSFANTMVEYVYKIGGPNAYWDLMTAYKAGVDAKVNLPQVLHLSPDAFYAAWLSWAKQTYC
;
A
#
# COMPACT_ATOMS: atom_id res chain seq x y z
N MET A 1 34.01 5.82 -1.17
CA MET A 1 32.70 6.22 -1.78
C MET A 1 31.81 4.98 -1.78
N THR A 2 31.07 4.77 -0.72
CA THR A 2 30.15 3.63 -0.58
C THR A 2 28.78 4.08 -1.05
N ALA A 3 28.27 3.45 -2.10
CA ALA A 3 26.92 3.65 -2.60
C ALA A 3 25.92 3.25 -1.51
N ARG A 4 25.24 4.23 -0.89
CA ARG A 4 24.10 3.98 -0.01
C ARG A 4 22.92 3.58 -0.87
N VAL A 5 22.54 2.32 -0.74
CA VAL A 5 21.33 1.75 -1.33
C VAL A 5 20.12 2.52 -0.79
N ARG A 6 19.29 3.02 -1.69
CA ARG A 6 18.07 3.77 -1.38
C ARG A 6 17.08 2.87 -0.65
N ARG A 7 16.63 3.31 0.51
CA ARG A 7 15.54 2.68 1.26
C ARG A 7 14.22 3.12 0.64
N ALA A 8 13.51 2.21 0.00
CA ALA A 8 12.10 2.43 -0.31
C ALA A 8 11.28 1.95 0.89
N ALA A 9 10.47 2.83 1.44
CA ALA A 9 9.53 2.45 2.49
C ALA A 9 8.47 1.52 1.90
N VAL A 10 8.23 0.40 2.54
CA VAL A 10 7.26 -0.59 2.08
C VAL A 10 6.25 -0.86 3.19
N ALA A 11 5.04 -0.36 3.01
CA ALA A 11 3.92 -0.69 3.88
C ALA A 11 3.42 -2.10 3.56
N LEU A 12 3.47 -3.00 4.51
CA LEU A 12 2.88 -4.33 4.39
C LEU A 12 1.41 -4.26 4.84
N ALA A 13 0.53 -3.81 3.95
CA ALA A 13 -0.86 -4.20 4.06
C ALA A 13 -0.94 -5.63 3.51
N LEU A 14 -1.52 -6.56 4.26
CA LEU A 14 -1.88 -7.91 3.79
C LEU A 14 -3.02 -7.81 2.76
N ALA A 15 -2.76 -7.11 1.67
CA ALA A 15 -3.52 -7.23 0.46
C ALA A 15 -2.81 -8.29 -0.37
N LEU A 16 -3.34 -9.50 -0.41
CA LEU A 16 -2.98 -10.56 -1.35
C LEU A 16 -3.35 -10.10 -2.76
N ALA A 17 -2.60 -9.17 -3.31
CA ALA A 17 -2.86 -8.57 -4.61
C ALA A 17 -1.68 -8.77 -5.56
N ALA A 18 -2.00 -8.95 -6.78
CA ALA A 18 -1.20 -9.40 -7.90
C ALA A 18 -0.18 -8.39 -8.45
N CYS A 19 0.86 -8.85 -9.11
CA CYS A 19 1.94 -8.07 -9.74
C CYS A 19 2.05 -8.36 -11.25
N ALA A 20 2.60 -7.46 -12.01
CA ALA A 20 2.84 -7.52 -13.45
C ALA A 20 4.33 -7.49 -13.83
N PRO A 21 4.79 -7.36 -15.04
CA PRO A 21 4.26 -7.60 -16.37
C PRO A 21 5.04 -8.63 -17.20
N ASN A 22 4.49 -9.11 -18.29
CA ASN A 22 5.32 -9.46 -19.44
C ASN A 22 4.57 -9.35 -20.79
N THR A 23 5.29 -8.96 -21.82
CA THR A 23 4.80 -8.72 -23.16
C THR A 23 4.60 -10.05 -23.89
N ALA A 24 3.35 -10.48 -24.04
CA ALA A 24 2.94 -11.37 -25.11
C ALA A 24 1.90 -10.63 -25.97
N PRO A 25 1.89 -10.81 -27.30
CA PRO A 25 0.89 -10.17 -28.14
C PRO A 25 -0.52 -10.60 -27.72
N ALA A 26 -1.44 -9.63 -27.72
CA ALA A 26 -2.84 -9.92 -27.45
C ALA A 26 -3.39 -10.90 -28.49
N PRO A 27 -4.15 -11.91 -28.07
CA PRO A 27 -4.84 -12.76 -29.02
C PRO A 27 -5.85 -11.94 -29.82
N SER A 28 -5.73 -11.96 -31.13
CA SER A 28 -6.69 -11.35 -32.04
C SER A 28 -7.88 -12.29 -32.21
N GLY A 29 -8.99 -12.00 -31.58
CA GLY A 29 -10.22 -12.77 -31.74
C GLY A 29 -11.45 -12.00 -31.31
N PRO A 30 -12.61 -12.19 -31.96
CA PRO A 30 -13.72 -11.27 -31.89
C PRO A 30 -14.88 -11.65 -30.98
N GLU A 31 -14.84 -12.70 -30.20
CA GLU A 31 -16.00 -13.07 -29.38
C GLU A 31 -15.85 -12.69 -27.91
N LYS A 32 -16.73 -11.82 -27.44
CA LYS A 32 -16.84 -11.50 -26.01
C LYS A 32 -17.32 -12.73 -25.26
N LEU A 33 -16.58 -13.12 -24.23
CA LEU A 33 -16.96 -14.20 -23.34
C LEU A 33 -18.35 -13.91 -22.72
N ALA A 34 -19.30 -14.82 -22.92
CA ALA A 34 -20.60 -14.73 -22.24
C ALA A 34 -20.40 -15.05 -20.76
N ILE A 35 -20.58 -14.06 -19.91
CA ILE A 35 -20.57 -14.26 -18.45
C ILE A 35 -21.93 -14.81 -18.02
N THR A 36 -21.87 -15.97 -17.39
CA THR A 36 -23.03 -16.66 -16.83
C THR A 36 -22.86 -16.82 -15.32
N ASP A 37 -23.93 -17.17 -14.61
CA ASP A 37 -23.86 -17.57 -13.19
C ASP A 37 -22.87 -18.71 -12.96
N LYS A 38 -22.68 -19.56 -13.95
CA LYS A 38 -21.67 -20.61 -13.94
C LYS A 38 -20.26 -20.02 -13.86
N THR A 39 -19.97 -18.96 -14.60
CA THR A 39 -18.65 -18.30 -14.56
C THR A 39 -18.34 -17.79 -13.14
N ALA A 40 -19.27 -17.12 -12.51
CA ALA A 40 -19.07 -16.65 -11.13
C ALA A 40 -18.76 -17.81 -10.17
N SER A 41 -19.50 -18.92 -10.29
CA SER A 41 -19.27 -20.13 -9.49
C SER A 41 -17.89 -20.75 -9.76
N GLU A 42 -17.44 -20.77 -11.02
CA GLU A 42 -16.11 -21.25 -11.40
C GLU A 42 -15.00 -20.38 -10.81
N LEU A 43 -15.18 -19.04 -10.78
CA LEU A 43 -14.20 -18.13 -10.18
C LEU A 43 -14.14 -18.28 -8.65
N VAL A 44 -15.29 -18.49 -7.98
CA VAL A 44 -15.33 -18.83 -6.55
C VAL A 44 -14.54 -20.12 -6.29
N ALA A 45 -14.71 -21.14 -7.14
CA ALA A 45 -13.98 -22.40 -7.01
C ALA A 45 -12.45 -22.21 -7.14
N VAL A 46 -11.99 -21.37 -8.07
CA VAL A 46 -10.55 -21.02 -8.20
C VAL A 46 -10.04 -20.36 -6.93
N MET A 47 -10.77 -19.38 -6.38
CA MET A 47 -10.37 -18.69 -5.17
C MET A 47 -10.35 -19.61 -3.94
N SER A 48 -11.34 -20.50 -3.83
CA SER A 48 -11.38 -21.51 -2.78
C SER A 48 -10.23 -22.51 -2.87
N ALA A 49 -9.89 -22.95 -4.08
CA ALA A 49 -8.73 -23.82 -4.34
C ALA A 49 -7.42 -23.11 -3.95
N TRP A 50 -7.25 -21.87 -4.36
CA TRP A 50 -6.12 -21.02 -4.02
C TRP A 50 -5.95 -20.89 -2.49
N GLN A 51 -7.01 -20.52 -1.75
CA GLN A 51 -6.98 -20.45 -0.28
C GLN A 51 -6.65 -21.80 0.35
N THR A 52 -7.21 -22.87 -0.20
CA THR A 52 -6.98 -24.24 0.29
C THR A 52 -5.54 -24.67 0.16
N ALA A 53 -4.92 -24.35 -0.98
CA ALA A 53 -3.53 -24.64 -1.22
C ALA A 53 -2.61 -23.88 -0.24
N ILE A 54 -2.89 -22.60 0.01
CA ILE A 54 -2.13 -21.81 1.00
C ILE A 54 -2.29 -22.41 2.40
N ALA A 55 -3.52 -22.67 2.84
CA ALA A 55 -3.79 -23.22 4.17
C ALA A 55 -3.12 -24.58 4.41
N LYS A 56 -2.97 -25.38 3.33
CA LYS A 56 -2.28 -26.68 3.36
C LYS A 56 -0.78 -26.57 3.09
N LYS A 57 -0.26 -25.40 2.79
CA LYS A 57 1.13 -25.18 2.33
C LYS A 57 1.45 -25.99 1.06
N ASP A 58 0.46 -26.21 0.21
CA ASP A 58 0.56 -26.97 -1.05
C ASP A 58 0.98 -26.03 -2.19
N LEU A 59 2.28 -25.95 -2.45
CA LEU A 59 2.83 -25.10 -3.51
C LEU A 59 2.34 -25.53 -4.90
N THR A 60 2.24 -26.83 -5.16
CA THR A 60 1.80 -27.35 -6.46
C THR A 60 0.33 -27.00 -6.71
N GLY A 61 -0.54 -27.24 -5.73
CA GLY A 61 -1.94 -26.84 -5.79
C GLY A 61 -2.12 -25.33 -5.94
N PHE A 62 -1.29 -24.54 -5.25
CA PHE A 62 -1.29 -23.09 -5.39
C PHE A 62 -0.90 -22.66 -6.82
N GLN A 63 0.19 -23.19 -7.37
CA GLN A 63 0.65 -22.89 -8.72
C GLN A 63 -0.37 -23.27 -9.79
N ALA A 64 -1.15 -24.31 -9.57
CA ALA A 64 -2.24 -24.71 -10.48
C ALA A 64 -3.41 -23.69 -10.53
N THR A 65 -3.46 -22.73 -9.62
CA THR A 65 -4.50 -21.69 -9.58
C THR A 65 -4.06 -20.34 -10.13
N ILE A 66 -2.81 -20.21 -10.55
CA ILE A 66 -2.23 -18.93 -11.01
C ILE A 66 -1.59 -19.05 -12.39
N ASP A 67 -1.54 -17.93 -13.11
CA ASP A 67 -0.87 -17.82 -14.40
C ASP A 67 0.65 -17.77 -14.23
N LEU A 68 1.31 -18.89 -14.47
CA LEU A 68 2.77 -19.01 -14.35
C LEU A 68 3.54 -18.35 -15.50
N SER A 69 2.87 -18.02 -16.61
CA SER A 69 3.51 -17.36 -17.76
C SER A 69 3.87 -15.89 -17.47
N ARG A 70 3.24 -15.28 -16.47
CA ARG A 70 3.48 -13.88 -16.03
C ARG A 70 4.56 -13.83 -14.96
N ALA A 71 5.79 -13.57 -15.35
CA ALA A 71 6.94 -13.68 -14.43
C ALA A 71 6.82 -12.82 -13.16
N ALA A 72 6.41 -11.56 -13.29
CA ALA A 72 6.27 -10.66 -12.14
C ALA A 72 5.06 -11.05 -11.26
N PHE A 73 3.92 -11.40 -11.87
CA PHE A 73 2.76 -11.91 -11.15
C PHE A 73 3.11 -13.17 -10.37
N ARG A 74 3.71 -14.16 -11.04
CA ARG A 74 4.18 -15.39 -10.42
C ARG A 74 5.09 -15.14 -9.24
N ARG A 75 6.10 -14.26 -9.40
CA ARG A 75 7.01 -13.88 -8.30
C ARG A 75 6.23 -13.39 -7.08
N CYS A 76 5.35 -12.41 -7.28
CA CYS A 76 4.63 -11.83 -6.16
C CYS A 76 3.58 -12.78 -5.56
N GLN A 77 2.97 -13.64 -6.36
CA GLN A 77 2.08 -14.67 -5.84
C GLN A 77 2.87 -15.72 -5.02
N SER A 78 4.07 -16.09 -5.46
CA SER A 78 4.95 -16.99 -4.71
C SER A 78 5.39 -16.38 -3.37
N GLU A 79 5.79 -15.11 -3.38
CA GLU A 79 6.13 -14.39 -2.14
C GLU A 79 4.93 -14.31 -1.18
N ALA A 80 3.73 -14.01 -1.68
CA ALA A 80 2.51 -14.01 -0.89
C ALA A 80 2.19 -15.40 -0.31
N PHE A 81 2.40 -16.47 -1.09
CA PHE A 81 2.23 -17.84 -0.63
C PHE A 81 3.20 -18.18 0.51
N GLU A 82 4.47 -17.83 0.36
CA GLU A 82 5.49 -18.08 1.39
C GLU A 82 5.18 -17.33 2.70
N ILE A 83 4.80 -16.05 2.59
CA ILE A 83 4.39 -15.24 3.75
C ILE A 83 3.20 -15.88 4.47
N ALA A 84 2.12 -16.15 3.75
CA ALA A 84 0.90 -16.73 4.32
C ALA A 84 1.15 -18.14 4.90
N SER A 85 2.04 -18.93 4.27
CA SER A 85 2.41 -20.25 4.75
C SER A 85 3.21 -20.22 6.06
N ARG A 86 3.99 -19.16 6.28
CA ARG A 86 4.74 -18.95 7.53
C ARG A 86 3.88 -18.42 8.66
N GLN A 87 3.04 -17.42 8.39
CA GLN A 87 2.21 -16.76 9.41
C GLN A 87 0.99 -17.59 9.85
N GLY A 88 0.62 -18.60 9.09
CA GLY A 88 -0.66 -19.25 9.20
C GLY A 88 -1.74 -18.47 8.41
N PHE A 89 -2.48 -19.19 7.59
CA PHE A 89 -3.52 -18.62 6.74
C PHE A 89 -4.89 -19.11 7.19
N THR A 90 -5.78 -18.17 7.52
CA THR A 90 -7.19 -18.46 7.81
C THR A 90 -7.99 -18.25 6.53
N LYS A 91 -8.73 -19.27 6.11
CA LYS A 91 -9.66 -19.15 5.00
C LYS A 91 -10.78 -18.17 5.36
N THR A 92 -11.16 -17.36 4.40
CA THR A 92 -12.32 -16.49 4.48
C THR A 92 -13.35 -16.91 3.43
N ASP A 93 -14.61 -16.68 3.71
CA ASP A 93 -15.71 -16.89 2.77
C ASP A 93 -15.67 -15.78 1.69
N LEU A 94 -14.82 -15.98 0.70
CA LEU A 94 -14.74 -15.04 -0.42
C LEU A 94 -15.98 -15.14 -1.30
N LYS A 95 -16.53 -13.99 -1.60
CA LYS A 95 -17.60 -13.82 -2.57
C LYS A 95 -17.02 -13.27 -3.86
N VAL A 96 -17.58 -13.70 -4.97
CA VAL A 96 -17.36 -13.07 -6.27
C VAL A 96 -18.58 -12.19 -6.54
N GLY A 97 -18.33 -10.90 -6.60
CA GLY A 97 -19.35 -9.91 -6.94
C GLY A 97 -19.48 -9.75 -8.47
N LYS A 98 -19.50 -8.52 -8.95
CA LYS A 98 -19.62 -8.23 -10.38
C LYS A 98 -18.50 -8.93 -11.16
N VAL A 99 -18.88 -9.73 -12.15
CA VAL A 99 -17.97 -10.37 -13.12
C VAL A 99 -18.18 -9.72 -14.48
N GLU A 100 -17.10 -9.37 -15.14
CA GLU A 100 -17.11 -8.73 -16.45
C GLU A 100 -16.22 -9.52 -17.42
N PRO A 101 -16.67 -9.80 -18.62
CA PRO A 101 -15.84 -10.35 -19.67
C PRO A 101 -14.86 -9.27 -20.09
N TYR A 102 -13.64 -9.70 -20.40
CA TYR A 102 -12.58 -8.76 -20.64
C TYR A 102 -11.87 -9.01 -21.98
N LEU A 103 -11.84 -10.22 -22.42
CA LEU A 103 -11.54 -10.75 -23.74
C LEU A 103 -12.13 -12.17 -23.79
N ASP A 104 -12.03 -12.87 -24.91
CA ASP A 104 -12.57 -14.22 -25.07
C ASP A 104 -12.17 -15.21 -23.98
N THR A 105 -10.96 -15.04 -23.45
CA THR A 105 -10.37 -15.95 -22.45
C THR A 105 -10.12 -15.28 -21.10
N TYR A 106 -10.55 -14.03 -20.93
CA TYR A 106 -10.31 -13.26 -19.71
C TYR A 106 -11.60 -12.79 -19.06
N ALA A 107 -11.59 -12.76 -17.74
CA ALA A 107 -12.61 -12.11 -16.93
C ALA A 107 -11.94 -11.26 -15.85
N ARG A 108 -12.55 -10.14 -15.50
CA ARG A 108 -12.26 -9.43 -14.27
C ARG A 108 -13.45 -9.55 -13.33
N ALA A 109 -13.18 -9.68 -12.06
CA ALA A 109 -14.21 -9.79 -11.04
C ALA A 109 -13.83 -9.03 -9.79
N TYR A 110 -14.84 -8.57 -9.05
CA TYR A 110 -14.66 -8.10 -7.69
C TYR A 110 -14.73 -9.28 -6.76
N VAL A 111 -13.64 -9.55 -6.04
CA VAL A 111 -13.51 -10.68 -5.12
C VAL A 111 -13.17 -10.16 -3.74
N GLY A 112 -13.86 -10.65 -2.75
CA GLY A 112 -13.66 -10.21 -1.36
C GLY A 112 -14.74 -10.73 -0.42
N ASP A 113 -14.94 -10.01 0.67
CA ASP A 113 -15.99 -10.26 1.65
C ASP A 113 -16.60 -8.94 2.11
N ASP A 114 -17.73 -9.03 2.81
CA ASP A 114 -18.48 -7.86 3.25
C ASP A 114 -17.79 -7.07 4.39
N THR A 115 -16.79 -7.66 5.02
CA THR A 115 -16.02 -7.02 6.10
C THR A 115 -14.80 -6.29 5.59
N SER A 116 -13.97 -6.97 4.77
CA SER A 116 -12.70 -6.46 4.25
C SER A 116 -12.87 -5.65 2.97
N GLY A 117 -14.02 -5.78 2.33
CA GLY A 117 -14.32 -5.19 1.01
C GLY A 117 -13.88 -6.07 -0.15
N TYR A 118 -14.08 -5.54 -1.35
CA TYR A 118 -13.89 -6.25 -2.62
C TYR A 118 -12.74 -5.64 -3.41
N SER A 119 -11.76 -6.46 -3.78
CA SER A 119 -10.67 -6.07 -4.66
C SER A 119 -10.92 -6.57 -6.08
N ARG A 120 -10.45 -5.80 -7.06
CA ARG A 120 -10.54 -6.18 -8.46
C ARG A 120 -9.49 -7.21 -8.79
N MET A 121 -9.89 -8.37 -9.28
CA MET A 121 -9.03 -9.47 -9.68
C MET A 121 -9.25 -9.83 -11.14
N TYR A 122 -8.21 -10.35 -11.77
CA TYR A 122 -8.21 -10.78 -13.16
C TYR A 122 -8.01 -12.28 -13.23
N PHE A 123 -8.72 -12.89 -14.18
CA PHE A 123 -8.71 -14.33 -14.41
C PHE A 123 -8.54 -14.62 -15.90
N ARG A 124 -7.85 -15.68 -16.22
CA ARG A 124 -7.68 -16.20 -17.59
C ARG A 124 -8.17 -17.62 -17.67
N ARG A 125 -8.73 -17.99 -18.81
CA ARG A 125 -9.14 -19.36 -19.09
C ARG A 125 -8.04 -20.10 -19.85
N GLU A 126 -7.51 -21.15 -19.26
CA GLU A 126 -6.44 -21.97 -19.83
C GLU A 126 -6.84 -23.45 -19.76
N GLY A 127 -6.77 -24.17 -20.89
CA GLY A 127 -7.19 -25.56 -20.94
C GLY A 127 -8.64 -25.81 -20.45
N GLY A 128 -9.53 -24.86 -20.69
CA GLY A 128 -10.92 -24.91 -20.23
C GLY A 128 -11.15 -24.57 -18.75
N LYS A 129 -10.11 -24.27 -17.98
CA LYS A 129 -10.17 -23.91 -16.55
C LYS A 129 -9.81 -22.45 -16.33
N TRP A 130 -10.44 -21.82 -15.38
CA TRP A 130 -10.03 -20.49 -14.91
C TRP A 130 -8.82 -20.58 -13.99
N ILE A 131 -7.90 -19.64 -14.16
CA ILE A 131 -6.77 -19.39 -13.26
C ILE A 131 -6.67 -17.88 -12.99
N ARG A 132 -6.10 -17.50 -11.86
CA ARG A 132 -5.80 -16.09 -11.56
C ARG A 132 -4.70 -15.59 -12.48
N SER A 133 -4.86 -14.40 -13.02
CA SER A 133 -3.91 -13.78 -13.94
C SER A 133 -3.85 -12.26 -13.74
N GLU A 134 -3.23 -11.57 -14.66
CA GLU A 134 -3.18 -10.11 -14.81
C GLU A 134 -3.45 -9.72 -16.26
N PRO A 135 -3.96 -8.50 -16.52
CA PRO A 135 -4.12 -7.98 -17.86
C PRO A 135 -2.79 -7.91 -18.61
N LEU A 136 -2.84 -8.08 -19.93
CA LEU A 136 -1.72 -7.82 -20.83
C LEU A 136 -1.54 -6.31 -21.01
N ASP A 137 -0.31 -5.86 -21.29
CA ASP A 137 -0.03 -4.44 -21.56
C ASP A 137 -0.92 -3.88 -22.68
N ALA A 138 -1.15 -4.69 -23.75
CA ALA A 138 -2.04 -4.32 -24.86
C ALA A 138 -3.52 -4.14 -24.43
N GLU A 139 -3.90 -4.67 -23.27
CA GLU A 139 -5.26 -4.66 -22.75
C GLU A 139 -5.50 -3.53 -21.76
N LEU A 140 -4.47 -2.79 -21.40
CA LEU A 140 -4.57 -1.69 -20.43
C LEU A 140 -5.39 -0.50 -20.96
N GLY A 141 -5.62 -0.40 -22.27
CA GLY A 141 -6.47 0.63 -22.88
C GLY A 141 -5.79 2.01 -22.99
N GLY A 142 -4.46 2.05 -22.91
CA GLY A 142 -3.66 3.28 -23.03
C GLY A 142 -3.78 4.22 -21.84
N ASP A 143 -2.86 5.20 -21.80
CA ASP A 143 -2.84 6.25 -20.77
C ASP A 143 -4.01 7.21 -20.93
N ARG A 144 -4.61 7.58 -19.81
CA ARG A 144 -5.69 8.54 -19.70
C ARG A 144 -5.44 9.55 -18.60
N THR A 145 -6.02 10.73 -18.76
CA THR A 145 -5.99 11.78 -17.74
C THR A 145 -7.40 12.34 -17.53
N LYS A 146 -7.69 12.72 -16.29
CA LYS A 146 -8.95 13.38 -15.92
C LYS A 146 -8.68 14.36 -14.79
N THR A 147 -9.37 15.47 -14.75
CA THR A 147 -9.36 16.37 -13.58
C THR A 147 -10.75 16.41 -12.98
N VAL A 148 -10.85 16.18 -11.68
CA VAL A 148 -12.10 16.21 -10.92
C VAL A 148 -11.90 17.09 -9.70
N ASP A 149 -12.64 18.20 -9.62
CA ASP A 149 -12.56 19.18 -8.51
C ASP A 149 -11.13 19.64 -8.18
N GLY A 150 -10.28 19.77 -9.22
CA GLY A 150 -8.90 20.18 -9.11
C GLY A 150 -7.92 19.05 -8.75
N LEU A 151 -8.39 17.83 -8.50
CA LEU A 151 -7.55 16.64 -8.38
C LEU A 151 -7.16 16.15 -9.78
N GLN A 152 -5.87 15.98 -10.02
CA GLN A 152 -5.38 15.37 -11.25
C GLN A 152 -5.37 13.84 -11.13
N LEU A 153 -5.93 13.18 -12.14
CA LEU A 153 -5.94 11.73 -12.24
C LEU A 153 -5.21 11.31 -13.51
N SER A 154 -4.29 10.37 -13.38
CA SER A 154 -3.62 9.71 -14.49
C SER A 154 -3.80 8.20 -14.30
N TYR A 155 -4.28 7.50 -15.31
CA TYR A 155 -4.70 6.10 -15.17
C TYR A 155 -4.71 5.40 -16.54
N TYR A 156 -4.99 4.12 -16.58
CA TYR A 156 -5.17 3.36 -17.82
C TYR A 156 -6.65 3.14 -18.13
N GLY A 157 -6.99 3.06 -19.41
CA GLY A 157 -8.38 2.91 -19.86
C GLY A 157 -9.13 1.73 -19.24
N ILE A 158 -8.43 0.68 -18.83
CA ILE A 158 -9.02 -0.46 -18.10
C ILE A 158 -9.66 -0.07 -16.76
N ASP A 159 -9.26 1.07 -16.20
CA ASP A 159 -9.77 1.60 -14.93
C ASP A 159 -10.87 2.67 -15.10
N ASP A 160 -11.34 2.95 -16.33
CA ASP A 160 -12.36 3.95 -16.63
C ASP A 160 -13.62 3.80 -15.76
N ASP A 161 -14.03 2.59 -15.44
CA ASP A 161 -15.24 2.28 -14.68
C ASP A 161 -15.13 2.53 -13.16
N VAL A 162 -13.91 2.72 -12.64
CA VAL A 162 -13.66 2.92 -11.20
C VAL A 162 -13.00 4.25 -10.86
N ILE A 163 -12.54 5.00 -11.86
CA ILE A 163 -11.74 6.20 -11.64
C ILE A 163 -12.45 7.27 -10.80
N ASP A 164 -13.76 7.42 -10.94
CA ASP A 164 -14.53 8.40 -10.17
C ASP A 164 -14.62 8.06 -8.68
N ARG A 165 -14.53 6.78 -8.34
CA ARG A 165 -14.48 6.31 -6.95
C ARG A 165 -13.15 6.68 -6.28
N TYR A 166 -12.05 6.60 -7.03
CA TYR A 166 -10.74 7.07 -6.57
C TYR A 166 -10.70 8.60 -6.50
N ALA A 167 -11.36 9.31 -7.45
CA ALA A 167 -11.45 10.76 -7.44
C ALA A 167 -12.09 11.28 -6.17
N THR A 168 -13.20 10.68 -5.73
CA THR A 168 -13.88 11.05 -4.47
C THR A 168 -12.93 10.93 -3.29
N SER A 169 -12.32 9.77 -3.11
CA SER A 169 -11.38 9.55 -1.99
C SER A 169 -10.10 10.39 -2.10
N GLY A 170 -9.64 10.66 -3.33
CA GLY A 170 -8.50 11.53 -3.58
C GLY A 170 -8.78 12.99 -3.24
N ASN A 171 -9.98 13.49 -3.52
CA ASN A 171 -10.40 14.85 -3.14
C ASN A 171 -10.53 15.00 -1.62
N ASP A 172 -11.06 13.98 -0.92
CA ASP A 172 -11.10 13.95 0.54
C ASP A 172 -9.68 13.98 1.13
N ALA A 173 -8.78 13.18 0.56
CA ALA A 173 -7.37 13.17 0.96
C ALA A 173 -6.70 14.52 0.68
N ARG A 174 -6.95 15.14 -0.49
CA ARG A 174 -6.42 16.46 -0.82
C ARG A 174 -6.87 17.52 0.18
N ALA A 175 -8.16 17.55 0.53
CA ALA A 175 -8.68 18.49 1.54
C ALA A 175 -8.00 18.27 2.90
N PHE A 176 -7.82 17.01 3.30
CA PHE A 176 -7.10 16.63 4.50
C PHE A 176 -5.63 17.10 4.46
N LEU A 177 -4.90 16.88 3.36
CA LEU A 177 -3.50 17.28 3.20
C LEU A 177 -3.33 18.81 3.26
N LEU A 178 -4.23 19.57 2.61
CA LEU A 178 -4.21 21.03 2.67
C LEU A 178 -4.37 21.54 4.11
N LYS A 179 -5.23 20.90 4.89
CA LYS A 179 -5.39 21.22 6.31
C LYS A 179 -4.14 20.87 7.11
N GLN A 180 -3.46 19.76 6.82
CA GLN A 180 -2.18 19.41 7.48
C GLN A 180 -1.05 20.38 7.12
N ALA A 181 -1.07 20.96 5.92
CA ALA A 181 -0.07 21.91 5.45
C ALA A 181 -0.27 23.34 5.98
N GLU A 182 -1.46 23.66 6.49
CA GLU A 182 -1.86 25.03 6.89
C GLU A 182 -0.90 25.59 7.92
N GLY A 183 -0.33 26.78 7.62
CA GLY A 183 0.65 27.46 8.46
C GLY A 183 2.07 26.91 8.43
N HIS A 184 2.33 25.80 7.72
CA HIS A 184 3.63 25.12 7.70
C HIS A 184 4.30 25.11 6.34
N THR A 185 3.56 24.89 5.26
CA THR A 185 4.10 24.92 3.90
C THR A 185 3.05 25.36 2.89
N SER A 186 3.51 26.02 1.82
CA SER A 186 2.65 26.30 0.67
C SER A 186 2.70 25.11 -0.26
N THR A 187 1.58 24.44 -0.44
CA THR A 187 1.41 23.41 -1.46
C THR A 187 1.21 24.11 -2.81
N GLY A 188 2.29 24.64 -3.39
CA GLY A 188 2.26 25.29 -4.70
C GLY A 188 1.99 24.34 -5.86
N GLN A 189 1.97 23.05 -5.60
CA GLN A 189 1.76 22.01 -6.60
C GLN A 189 0.38 21.37 -6.49
N ALA A 190 -0.17 20.97 -7.63
CA ALA A 190 -1.37 20.18 -7.67
C ALA A 190 -1.08 18.78 -7.11
N PHE A 191 -1.91 18.31 -6.18
CA PHE A 191 -1.93 16.91 -5.74
C PHE A 191 -2.68 16.06 -6.75
N GLY A 192 -2.16 14.89 -7.08
CA GLY A 192 -2.78 13.99 -8.05
C GLY A 192 -2.60 12.51 -7.70
N LEU A 193 -3.39 11.67 -8.36
CA LEU A 193 -3.31 10.22 -8.28
C LEU A 193 -2.90 9.63 -9.62
N ARG A 194 -1.86 8.80 -9.62
CA ARG A 194 -1.52 7.92 -10.75
C ARG A 194 -1.97 6.51 -10.39
N ILE A 195 -2.98 6.02 -11.09
CA ILE A 195 -3.56 4.70 -10.86
C ILE A 195 -2.96 3.72 -11.88
N PHE A 196 -2.37 2.65 -11.39
CA PHE A 196 -1.88 1.54 -12.18
C PHE A 196 -2.80 0.33 -11.98
N PRO A 197 -3.23 -0.36 -13.05
CA PRO A 197 -4.06 -1.56 -12.90
C PRO A 197 -3.34 -2.68 -12.16
N THR A 198 -2.01 -2.75 -12.31
CA THR A 198 -1.15 -3.72 -11.65
C THR A 198 0.21 -3.10 -11.32
N ARG A 199 0.99 -3.74 -10.45
CA ARG A 199 2.33 -3.26 -10.09
C ARG A 199 3.30 -3.27 -11.27
N GLY A 200 3.15 -4.19 -12.18
CA GLY A 200 4.03 -4.25 -13.32
C GLY A 200 3.78 -3.16 -14.35
N ALA A 201 2.56 -2.64 -14.45
CA ALA A 201 2.30 -1.44 -15.23
C ALA A 201 3.08 -0.21 -14.69
N ALA A 202 3.49 -0.23 -13.42
CA ALA A 202 4.32 0.82 -12.82
C ALA A 202 5.83 0.58 -12.97
N GLY A 203 6.24 -0.59 -13.43
CA GLY A 203 7.63 -0.95 -13.68
C GLY A 203 8.17 -2.13 -12.88
N PRO A 204 9.31 -2.68 -13.29
CA PRO A 204 9.84 -3.95 -12.77
C PRO A 204 10.36 -3.87 -11.32
N ASN A 205 10.63 -2.69 -10.81
CA ASN A 205 11.27 -2.47 -9.49
C ASN A 205 10.27 -2.24 -8.36
N VAL A 206 8.97 -2.34 -8.62
CA VAL A 206 7.95 -2.17 -7.58
C VAL A 206 7.85 -3.43 -6.73
N GLY A 207 7.89 -3.26 -5.41
CA GLY A 207 7.78 -4.35 -4.44
C GLY A 207 6.42 -5.04 -4.43
N CYS A 208 6.39 -6.32 -4.11
CA CYS A 208 5.17 -7.13 -4.15
C CYS A 208 4.14 -6.77 -3.05
N GLY A 209 4.58 -6.26 -1.91
CA GLY A 209 3.72 -5.87 -0.79
C GLY A 209 3.13 -4.45 -0.85
N VAL A 210 3.45 -3.68 -1.88
CA VAL A 210 3.09 -2.26 -1.96
C VAL A 210 1.68 -2.06 -2.51
N ALA A 211 0.83 -1.30 -1.83
CA ALA A 211 -0.50 -0.92 -2.30
C ALA A 211 -0.52 0.47 -2.96
N GLY A 212 0.41 1.32 -2.55
CA GLY A 212 0.66 2.65 -3.09
C GLY A 212 2.07 3.10 -2.76
N PHE A 213 2.53 4.18 -3.35
CA PHE A 213 3.80 4.83 -3.02
C PHE A 213 3.89 6.25 -3.57
N HIS A 214 4.70 7.08 -2.93
CA HIS A 214 5.17 8.35 -3.47
C HIS A 214 6.62 8.23 -3.93
N LEU A 215 6.97 8.84 -5.08
CA LEU A 215 8.36 8.94 -5.51
C LEU A 215 9.06 10.09 -4.77
N THR A 216 9.91 9.75 -3.83
CA THR A 216 10.77 10.73 -3.16
C THR A 216 11.84 11.28 -4.12
N ASN A 217 12.32 12.50 -3.86
CA ASN A 217 13.25 13.25 -4.71
C ASN A 217 12.67 13.68 -6.07
N THR A 218 11.37 13.73 -6.20
CA THR A 218 10.68 14.26 -7.37
C THR A 218 9.73 15.39 -6.96
N PRO A 219 10.24 16.51 -6.43
CA PRO A 219 9.39 17.55 -5.82
C PRO A 219 8.39 18.18 -6.80
N ASN A 220 8.62 17.99 -8.11
CA ASN A 220 7.70 18.45 -9.16
C ASN A 220 6.71 17.39 -9.63
N ASP A 221 6.74 16.20 -9.05
CA ASP A 221 5.77 15.13 -9.36
C ASP A 221 4.54 15.29 -8.48
N PRO A 222 3.37 15.63 -9.04
CA PRO A 222 2.16 15.80 -8.26
C PRO A 222 1.53 14.50 -7.80
N PHE A 223 2.03 13.34 -8.30
CA PHE A 223 1.32 12.09 -8.19
C PHE A 223 1.81 11.21 -7.04
N ILE A 224 0.88 10.79 -6.20
CA ILE A 224 1.02 9.50 -5.52
C ILE A 224 0.58 8.37 -6.47
N ARG A 225 1.18 7.21 -6.33
CA ARG A 225 0.96 6.05 -7.18
C ARG A 225 0.21 4.98 -6.42
N LEU A 226 -0.84 4.46 -7.03
CA LEU A 226 -1.72 3.47 -6.43
C LEU A 226 -1.90 2.29 -7.38
N PHE A 227 -2.20 1.11 -6.85
CA PHE A 227 -2.47 -0.09 -7.64
C PHE A 227 -3.93 -0.48 -7.48
N SER A 228 -4.73 -0.34 -8.54
CA SER A 228 -6.17 -0.58 -8.46
C SER A 228 -6.54 -2.00 -8.05
N ASN A 229 -5.69 -2.98 -8.35
CA ASN A 229 -5.86 -4.36 -7.92
C ASN A 229 -5.45 -4.64 -6.45
N ALA A 230 -4.77 -3.67 -5.80
CA ALA A 230 -4.40 -3.76 -4.39
C ALA A 230 -5.35 -2.98 -3.48
N LEU A 231 -6.27 -2.21 -4.06
CA LEU A 231 -7.23 -1.39 -3.35
C LEU A 231 -8.58 -2.10 -3.27
N SER A 232 -9.38 -1.76 -2.27
CA SER A 232 -10.65 -2.42 -2.04
C SER A 232 -11.82 -1.43 -2.02
N PHE A 233 -12.97 -1.95 -2.41
CA PHE A 233 -14.25 -1.24 -2.50
C PHE A 233 -15.20 -1.79 -1.45
N LYS A 234 -16.16 -0.96 -1.01
CA LYS A 234 -17.25 -1.42 -0.17
C LYS A 234 -18.11 -2.47 -0.91
N PRO A 235 -18.93 -3.26 -0.18
CA PRO A 235 -19.73 -4.33 -0.79
C PRO A 235 -20.63 -3.88 -1.96
N GLU A 236 -21.17 -2.67 -1.88
CA GLU A 236 -21.99 -2.07 -2.95
C GLU A 236 -21.16 -1.58 -4.15
N LEU A 237 -19.82 -1.66 -4.07
CA LEU A 237 -18.87 -1.23 -5.11
C LEU A 237 -18.98 0.26 -5.52
N ALA A 238 -19.70 1.07 -4.76
CA ALA A 238 -19.94 2.49 -5.08
C ALA A 238 -18.79 3.39 -4.61
N THR A 239 -18.12 3.01 -3.52
CA THR A 239 -17.01 3.76 -2.91
C THR A 239 -15.88 2.83 -2.50
N VAL A 240 -14.69 3.40 -2.32
CA VAL A 240 -13.56 2.65 -1.76
C VAL A 240 -13.74 2.42 -0.26
N THR A 241 -13.06 1.43 0.28
CA THR A 241 -13.06 1.17 1.73
C THR A 241 -12.25 2.24 2.49
N GLU A 242 -12.47 2.34 3.80
CA GLU A 242 -11.66 3.22 4.66
C GLU A 242 -10.17 2.83 4.64
N SER A 243 -9.86 1.55 4.52
CA SER A 243 -8.48 1.08 4.35
C SER A 243 -7.84 1.68 3.08
N THR A 244 -8.55 1.70 1.96
CA THR A 244 -8.09 2.35 0.72
C THR A 244 -7.94 3.87 0.91
N SER A 245 -8.91 4.53 1.53
CA SER A 245 -8.82 5.98 1.83
C SER A 245 -7.63 6.31 2.73
N SER A 246 -7.35 5.47 3.72
CA SER A 246 -6.18 5.66 4.60
C SER A 246 -4.85 5.49 3.85
N ILE A 247 -4.76 4.58 2.88
CA ILE A 247 -3.59 4.44 2.01
C ILE A 247 -3.39 5.72 1.20
N ILE A 248 -4.46 6.28 0.60
CA ILE A 248 -4.37 7.52 -0.18
C ILE A 248 -3.89 8.69 0.70
N ARG A 249 -4.40 8.80 1.93
CA ARG A 249 -3.93 9.81 2.89
C ARG A 249 -2.48 9.58 3.30
N HIS A 250 -2.08 8.34 3.58
CA HIS A 250 -0.71 7.97 3.96
C HIS A 250 0.30 8.37 2.89
N GLU A 251 0.07 7.94 1.65
CA GLU A 251 0.96 8.29 0.53
C GLU A 251 0.93 9.80 0.21
N GLY A 252 -0.24 10.44 0.40
CA GLY A 252 -0.37 11.89 0.27
C GLY A 252 0.43 12.66 1.32
N LEU A 253 0.56 12.13 2.53
CA LEU A 253 1.41 12.73 3.57
C LEU A 253 2.90 12.60 3.23
N HIS A 254 3.34 11.51 2.58
CA HIS A 254 4.70 11.45 2.02
C HIS A 254 4.92 12.48 0.92
N TRP A 255 3.93 12.69 0.04
CA TRP A 255 3.99 13.78 -0.92
C TRP A 255 4.14 15.14 -0.22
N LEU A 256 3.37 15.40 0.85
CA LEU A 256 3.46 16.64 1.61
C LEU A 256 4.81 16.80 2.32
N GLN A 257 5.37 15.73 2.88
CA GLN A 257 6.72 15.73 3.43
C GLN A 257 7.76 16.14 2.38
N ASP A 258 7.65 15.60 1.15
CA ASP A 258 8.59 15.89 0.06
C ASP A 258 8.45 17.32 -0.47
N GLN A 259 7.24 17.92 -0.42
CA GLN A 259 7.04 19.34 -0.69
C GLN A 259 7.76 20.22 0.34
N PHE A 260 7.78 19.82 1.60
CA PHE A 260 8.43 20.56 2.67
C PHE A 260 9.95 20.39 2.67
N ILE A 261 10.45 19.17 2.51
CA ILE A 261 11.87 18.82 2.41
C ILE A 261 12.07 17.81 1.28
N PRO A 262 12.46 18.23 0.08
CA PRO A 262 12.75 17.32 -1.02
C PRO A 262 13.77 16.25 -0.62
N GLY A 263 13.45 14.98 -0.89
CA GLY A 263 14.30 13.84 -0.54
C GLY A 263 14.38 13.53 0.95
N ILE A 264 13.34 13.84 1.68
CA ILE A 264 13.24 13.71 3.15
C ILE A 264 13.57 12.29 3.64
N THR A 265 13.12 11.26 2.95
CA THR A 265 13.32 9.85 3.34
C THR A 265 14.80 9.47 3.48
N ALA A 266 15.70 10.19 2.78
CA ALA A 266 17.15 9.99 2.88
C ALA A 266 17.78 10.75 4.06
N ARG A 267 17.03 11.61 4.73
CA ARG A 267 17.56 12.57 5.72
C ARG A 267 17.00 12.41 7.12
N MET A 268 15.88 11.74 7.29
CA MET A 268 15.19 11.61 8.57
C MET A 268 15.13 10.15 9.02
N PRO A 269 14.99 9.90 10.32
CA PRO A 269 14.80 8.56 10.84
C PRO A 269 13.50 7.96 10.32
N PHE A 270 13.51 6.64 10.08
CA PHE A 270 12.34 5.90 9.58
C PHE A 270 11.09 6.17 10.42
N TRP A 271 11.20 6.13 11.77
CA TRP A 271 10.04 6.33 12.62
C TRP A 271 9.37 7.70 12.43
N LEU A 272 10.12 8.71 12.02
CA LEU A 272 9.56 10.05 11.79
C LEU A 272 8.98 10.16 10.37
N VAL A 273 9.65 9.55 9.38
CA VAL A 273 9.20 9.55 7.97
C VAL A 273 7.91 8.75 7.81
N GLU A 274 7.86 7.55 8.35
CA GLU A 274 6.71 6.64 8.21
C GLU A 274 5.67 6.80 9.32
N GLY A 275 6.14 7.19 10.50
CA GLY A 275 5.26 7.33 11.66
C GLY A 275 4.24 8.43 11.53
N TRP A 276 4.58 9.55 10.89
CA TRP A 276 3.62 10.64 10.71
C TRP A 276 2.54 10.32 9.67
N PRO A 277 2.84 9.82 8.47
CA PRO A 277 1.81 9.34 7.56
C PRO A 277 0.90 8.28 8.19
N ASP A 278 1.47 7.38 8.96
CA ASP A 278 0.71 6.33 9.63
C ASP A 278 -0.17 6.87 10.78
N TYR A 279 0.32 7.85 11.54
CA TYR A 279 -0.41 8.50 12.63
C TYR A 279 -1.48 9.47 12.13
N ALA A 280 -1.11 10.46 11.33
CA ALA A 280 -2.02 11.48 10.82
C ALA A 280 -3.01 10.91 9.80
N GLY A 281 -2.58 9.95 8.96
CA GLY A 281 -3.42 9.23 8.01
C GLY A 281 -4.37 8.22 8.66
N GLN A 282 -4.26 8.01 9.99
CA GLN A 282 -5.08 7.08 10.78
C GLN A 282 -5.02 5.64 10.25
N SER A 283 -3.84 5.22 9.81
CA SER A 283 -3.63 3.91 9.17
C SER A 283 -3.65 2.73 10.16
N ARG A 284 -3.57 2.99 11.48
CA ARG A 284 -3.53 1.95 12.52
C ARG A 284 -4.67 2.04 13.50
N SER A 285 -5.39 0.93 13.65
CA SER A 285 -6.40 0.82 14.69
C SER A 285 -5.78 0.76 16.09
N LEU A 286 -6.56 1.16 17.09
CA LEU A 286 -6.17 1.02 18.50
C LEU A 286 -5.81 -0.43 18.85
N ALA A 287 -6.58 -1.40 18.34
CA ALA A 287 -6.32 -2.82 18.56
C ALA A 287 -4.97 -3.26 18.00
N THR A 288 -4.60 -2.77 16.81
CA THR A 288 -3.30 -3.06 16.18
C THR A 288 -2.16 -2.47 17.02
N LYS A 289 -2.26 -1.21 17.44
CA LYS A 289 -1.25 -0.57 18.30
C LYS A 289 -1.09 -1.34 19.60
N LYS A 290 -2.19 -1.64 20.29
CA LYS A 290 -2.20 -2.41 21.53
C LYS A 290 -1.52 -3.76 21.35
N ASN A 291 -1.89 -4.52 20.32
CA ASN A 291 -1.30 -5.82 20.05
C ASN A 291 0.22 -5.74 19.86
N VAL A 292 0.69 -4.78 19.05
CA VAL A 292 2.13 -4.64 18.78
C VAL A 292 2.89 -4.17 20.01
N ILE A 293 2.44 -3.12 20.68
CA ILE A 293 3.17 -2.55 21.85
C ILE A 293 3.24 -3.55 23.02
N CYS A 294 2.20 -4.34 23.23
CA CYS A 294 2.12 -5.23 24.40
C CYS A 294 2.69 -6.64 24.14
N ASN A 295 2.60 -7.13 22.92
CA ASN A 295 2.81 -8.54 22.62
C ASN A 295 4.01 -8.83 21.70
N THR A 296 4.72 -7.79 21.21
CA THR A 296 5.88 -8.00 20.35
C THR A 296 7.16 -7.47 20.99
N PRO A 297 8.33 -8.03 20.66
CA PRO A 297 9.61 -7.49 21.11
C PRO A 297 9.76 -6.04 20.63
N THR A 298 10.11 -5.16 21.57
CA THR A 298 10.31 -3.75 21.24
C THR A 298 11.63 -3.57 20.50
N PRO A 299 11.65 -2.99 19.27
CA PRO A 299 12.89 -2.68 18.57
C PRO A 299 13.68 -1.62 19.33
N THR A 300 15.01 -1.66 19.23
CA THR A 300 15.86 -0.58 19.76
C THR A 300 15.62 0.74 19.03
N TYR A 301 16.01 1.88 19.65
CA TYR A 301 15.92 3.18 19.00
C TYR A 301 16.62 3.18 17.63
N LYS A 302 17.84 2.58 17.57
CA LYS A 302 18.60 2.50 16.32
C LYS A 302 17.88 1.71 15.23
N GLN A 303 17.20 0.63 15.59
CA GLN A 303 16.40 -0.13 14.64
C GLN A 303 15.19 0.69 14.13
N LEU A 304 14.55 1.46 15.00
CA LEU A 304 13.44 2.35 14.60
C LEU A 304 13.93 3.56 13.79
N GLU A 305 15.15 4.02 14.05
CA GLU A 305 15.80 5.07 13.26
C GLU A 305 16.14 4.57 11.84
N ASP A 306 16.70 3.37 11.72
CA ASP A 306 17.13 2.79 10.45
C ASP A 306 15.97 2.23 9.61
N GLY A 307 14.90 1.82 10.26
CA GLY A 307 13.81 1.07 9.67
C GLY A 307 14.18 -0.39 9.35
N VAL A 308 13.23 -1.11 8.80
CA VAL A 308 13.41 -2.51 8.40
C VAL A 308 13.90 -2.56 6.95
N LEU A 309 15.09 -3.13 6.76
CA LEU A 309 15.49 -3.59 5.43
C LEU A 309 14.70 -4.87 5.13
N GLN A 310 13.84 -4.82 4.13
CA GLN A 310 13.14 -6.02 3.68
C GLN A 310 14.09 -6.89 2.86
N THR A 311 14.48 -8.00 3.45
CA THR A 311 15.21 -9.08 2.79
C THR A 311 14.32 -10.33 2.76
N PRO A 312 14.64 -11.35 1.96
CA PRO A 312 13.90 -12.61 1.99
C PRO A 312 13.84 -13.25 3.39
N GLU A 313 14.84 -12.96 4.24
CA GLU A 313 14.92 -13.47 5.61
C GLU A 313 14.16 -12.62 6.63
N THR A 314 13.75 -11.41 6.26
CA THR A 314 12.99 -10.52 7.16
C THR A 314 11.62 -11.13 7.45
N PRO A 315 11.27 -11.36 8.74
CA PRO A 315 9.94 -11.82 9.08
C PRO A 315 8.87 -10.89 8.49
N PRO A 316 7.87 -11.42 7.77
CA PRO A 316 6.92 -10.61 7.01
C PRO A 316 6.03 -9.70 7.88
N GLU A 317 5.86 -10.05 9.15
CA GLU A 317 5.12 -9.22 10.13
C GLU A 317 5.95 -8.03 10.64
N LEU A 318 7.28 -8.10 10.55
CA LEU A 318 8.18 -7.13 11.16
C LEU A 318 8.00 -5.72 10.60
N PRO A 319 7.84 -5.50 9.29
CA PRO A 319 7.57 -4.17 8.76
C PRO A 319 6.31 -3.54 9.38
N GLY A 320 5.20 -4.27 9.41
CA GLY A 320 3.95 -3.80 10.02
C GLY A 320 4.06 -3.44 11.50
N GLN A 321 4.91 -4.18 12.24
CA GLN A 321 5.23 -3.87 13.64
C GLN A 321 5.99 -2.54 13.74
N TYR A 322 7.01 -2.33 12.90
CA TYR A 322 7.80 -1.08 12.90
C TYR A 322 6.94 0.14 12.60
N TYR A 323 6.03 0.06 11.65
CA TYR A 323 5.05 1.13 11.40
C TYR A 323 4.21 1.42 12.63
N SER A 324 3.76 0.40 13.37
CA SER A 324 2.97 0.60 14.59
C SER A 324 3.78 1.26 15.70
N PHE A 325 5.05 0.88 15.87
CA PHE A 325 5.96 1.57 16.79
C PHE A 325 6.21 3.02 16.36
N ALA A 326 6.50 3.26 15.08
CA ALA A 326 6.73 4.58 14.52
C ALA A 326 5.51 5.52 14.70
N ASN A 327 4.30 4.99 14.45
CA ASN A 327 3.04 5.68 14.71
C ASN A 327 2.95 6.19 16.15
N THR A 328 3.20 5.30 17.12
CA THR A 328 3.12 5.69 18.55
C THR A 328 4.25 6.62 18.99
N MET A 329 5.42 6.56 18.35
CA MET A 329 6.49 7.55 18.60
C MET A 329 6.06 8.94 18.16
N VAL A 330 5.45 9.08 16.99
CA VAL A 330 4.91 10.36 16.51
C VAL A 330 3.75 10.83 17.39
N GLU A 331 2.86 9.94 17.82
CA GLU A 331 1.80 10.27 18.77
C GLU A 331 2.39 10.84 20.07
N TYR A 332 3.50 10.27 20.55
CA TYR A 332 4.20 10.77 21.72
C TYR A 332 4.87 12.14 21.48
N VAL A 333 5.41 12.38 20.27
CA VAL A 333 5.93 13.70 19.89
C VAL A 333 4.84 14.78 20.05
N TYR A 334 3.65 14.52 19.52
CA TYR A 334 2.51 15.46 19.69
C TYR A 334 2.09 15.63 21.14
N LYS A 335 2.15 14.55 21.92
CA LYS A 335 1.80 14.60 23.35
C LYS A 335 2.72 15.53 24.16
N ILE A 336 4.02 15.51 23.91
CA ILE A 336 4.98 16.26 24.72
C ILE A 336 5.35 17.62 24.12
N GLY A 337 5.35 17.75 22.80
CA GLY A 337 5.74 18.98 22.10
C GLY A 337 4.57 19.80 21.54
N GLY A 338 3.34 19.29 21.64
CA GLY A 338 2.15 19.98 21.15
C GLY A 338 1.90 19.84 19.64
N PRO A 339 0.91 20.58 19.11
CA PRO A 339 0.41 20.38 17.74
C PRO A 339 1.42 20.69 16.63
N ASN A 340 2.43 21.50 16.91
CA ASN A 340 3.44 21.89 15.93
C ASN A 340 4.71 21.04 15.99
N ALA A 341 4.86 20.18 17.00
CA ALA A 341 6.12 19.51 17.31
C ALA A 341 6.67 18.68 16.15
N TYR A 342 5.80 18.05 15.35
CA TYR A 342 6.22 17.33 14.15
C TYR A 342 6.86 18.27 13.12
N TRP A 343 6.23 19.41 12.83
CA TRP A 343 6.73 20.39 11.87
C TRP A 343 8.00 21.09 12.35
N ASP A 344 8.13 21.30 13.65
CA ASP A 344 9.34 21.84 14.28
C ASP A 344 10.51 20.85 14.12
N LEU A 345 10.27 19.55 14.32
CA LEU A 345 11.26 18.51 14.03
C LEU A 345 11.61 18.48 12.54
N MET A 346 10.62 18.53 11.64
CA MET A 346 10.85 18.61 10.20
C MET A 346 11.74 19.80 9.85
N THR A 347 11.50 20.96 10.44
CA THR A 347 12.29 22.17 10.25
C THR A 347 13.73 21.99 10.76
N ALA A 348 13.90 21.39 11.93
CA ALA A 348 15.23 21.07 12.46
C ALA A 348 15.99 20.10 11.54
N TYR A 349 15.34 19.03 11.06
CA TYR A 349 15.94 18.09 10.11
C TYR A 349 16.23 18.70 8.72
N LYS A 350 15.48 19.71 8.31
CA LYS A 350 15.77 20.49 7.09
C LYS A 350 17.07 21.27 7.22
N ALA A 351 17.36 21.79 8.40
CA ALA A 351 18.60 22.53 8.69
C ALA A 351 19.81 21.60 8.88
N GLY A 352 19.61 20.42 9.48
CA GLY A 352 20.68 19.45 9.69
C GLY A 352 20.17 18.09 10.17
N VAL A 353 20.86 17.01 9.80
CA VAL A 353 20.39 15.62 9.90
C VAL A 353 21.03 14.90 11.09
N ASP A 354 20.87 15.40 12.32
CA ASP A 354 21.37 14.71 13.49
C ASP A 354 20.31 14.67 14.59
N ALA A 355 19.79 13.47 14.88
CA ALA A 355 18.81 13.25 15.94
C ALA A 355 19.35 13.69 17.34
N LYS A 356 20.67 13.61 17.56
CA LYS A 356 21.31 14.07 18.82
C LYS A 356 21.26 15.59 18.99
N VAL A 357 21.04 16.32 17.91
CA VAL A 357 20.87 17.77 17.91
C VAL A 357 19.36 18.12 17.84
N ASN A 358 18.64 17.51 16.92
CA ASN A 358 17.28 17.90 16.59
C ASN A 358 16.26 17.57 17.70
N LEU A 359 16.37 16.39 18.34
CA LEU A 359 15.46 16.03 19.43
C LEU A 359 15.65 16.92 20.67
N PRO A 360 16.88 17.18 21.19
CA PRO A 360 17.06 18.15 22.26
C PRO A 360 16.60 19.57 21.92
N GLN A 361 16.81 20.00 20.69
CA GLN A 361 16.39 21.34 20.24
C GLN A 361 14.86 21.53 20.29
N VAL A 362 14.11 20.51 19.87
CA VAL A 362 12.65 20.61 19.70
C VAL A 362 11.89 20.03 20.89
N LEU A 363 12.32 18.87 21.39
CA LEU A 363 11.62 18.13 22.44
C LEU A 363 12.29 18.21 23.81
N HIS A 364 13.46 18.88 23.91
CA HIS A 364 14.28 18.98 25.13
C HIS A 364 14.70 17.62 25.70
N LEU A 365 14.80 16.59 24.86
CA LEU A 365 15.18 15.23 25.22
C LEU A 365 16.28 14.72 24.29
N SER A 366 17.29 14.03 24.85
CA SER A 366 18.20 13.25 24.02
C SER A 366 17.47 12.08 23.35
N PRO A 367 18.01 11.47 22.26
CA PRO A 367 17.41 10.30 21.64
C PRO A 367 17.10 9.16 22.61
N ASP A 368 18.03 8.85 23.51
CA ASP A 368 17.86 7.80 24.52
C ASP A 368 16.77 8.15 25.53
N ALA A 369 16.74 9.41 26.00
CA ALA A 369 15.73 9.90 26.93
C ALA A 369 14.34 9.92 26.26
N PHE A 370 14.26 10.36 25.01
CA PHE A 370 13.03 10.31 24.22
C PHE A 370 12.51 8.89 24.07
N TYR A 371 13.38 7.96 23.66
CA TYR A 371 13.01 6.56 23.49
C TYR A 371 12.52 5.92 24.79
N ALA A 372 13.23 6.13 25.90
CA ALA A 372 12.85 5.57 27.20
C ALA A 372 11.49 6.13 27.67
N ALA A 373 11.27 7.44 27.54
CA ALA A 373 10.05 8.11 27.93
C ALA A 373 8.86 7.69 27.05
N TRP A 374 9.08 7.62 25.72
CA TRP A 374 8.07 7.11 24.81
C TRP A 374 7.67 5.67 25.14
N LEU A 375 8.65 4.77 25.33
CA LEU A 375 8.37 3.37 25.62
C LEU A 375 7.56 3.17 26.90
N SER A 376 7.94 3.93 27.95
CA SER A 376 7.20 3.94 29.22
C SER A 376 5.76 4.40 29.02
N TRP A 377 5.57 5.51 28.32
CA TRP A 377 4.25 6.06 28.02
C TRP A 377 3.44 5.09 27.15
N ALA A 378 4.02 4.54 26.10
CA ALA A 378 3.31 3.64 25.19
C ALA A 378 2.80 2.39 25.92
N LYS A 379 3.63 1.80 26.78
CA LYS A 379 3.20 0.66 27.63
C LYS A 379 2.09 1.04 28.60
N GLN A 380 2.17 2.20 29.25
CA GLN A 380 1.10 2.66 30.15
C GLN A 380 -0.20 2.97 29.41
N THR A 381 -0.12 3.43 28.15
CA THR A 381 -1.29 3.85 27.36
C THR A 381 -2.00 2.66 26.73
N TYR A 382 -1.25 1.69 26.24
CA TYR A 382 -1.79 0.60 25.42
C TYR A 382 -1.87 -0.75 26.16
N CYS A 383 -1.04 -0.96 27.17
CA CYS A 383 -1.01 -2.23 27.89
C CYS A 383 -1.71 -2.15 29.24
#